data_b83c7c6c1fb2dfbc5231f8b8fd852ad0
#
_entry.id   b83c7c6c1fb2dfbc5231f8b8fd852ad0
#
_cell.length_a   1.000
_cell.length_b   1.000
_cell.length_c   1.000
_cell.angle_alpha   90.00
_cell.angle_beta   90.00
_cell.angle_gamma   90.00
#
_symmetry.space_group_name_H-M   'P 1'
#
loop_
_entity.id
_entity.type
_entity.pdbx_description
1 polymer ?
#
loop_
_entity_poly.entity_id
_entity_poly.type
_entity_poly.pdbx_seq_one_letter_code
_entity_poly.pdbx_strand_id
1 'polypeptide(L)'
;VQEIDRRFVIQVRETYPGNEEKVRKMAILMDGQVRMANMAIIAGFSVNGVAKLHTEILEKQELKDFYQMMPEKFNNKTNGITQRRFLAHGNPLLADWITSKIGDGWITDLSQISKLKPLVEDEEARREFMEIKYQNKVRLAKYIKEHNGIDVDPRSIFDIQVKRLHEYKRQLLNILHIMYLYNQIKEHPEMSFYPRTFIFGAKAAAGYLRAKETIKLINSVADVVNNDRSINGKLKVVFIEDYRVSNAEILFAAADVSEQISTASKEASGTGNMKFMLNG
;
A
#
# COMPACT_ATOMS: atom_id res chain seq x y z
N VAL A 1 34.71 -6.59 5.17
CA VAL A 1 33.67 -7.15 6.05
C VAL A 1 34.31 -7.92 7.20
N GLN A 2 35.26 -8.86 6.95
CA GLN A 2 35.90 -9.69 8.00
C GLN A 2 36.50 -8.88 9.15
N GLU A 3 37.26 -7.82 8.87
CA GLU A 3 37.87 -6.98 9.91
C GLU A 3 36.82 -6.17 10.70
N ILE A 4 35.72 -5.74 10.05
CA ILE A 4 34.63 -5.05 10.75
C ILE A 4 33.95 -6.04 11.70
N ASP A 5 33.61 -7.24 11.21
CA ASP A 5 33.04 -8.28 12.04
C ASP A 5 33.91 -8.66 13.22
N ARG A 6 35.22 -8.87 13.00
CA ARG A 6 36.20 -9.18 14.05
C ARG A 6 36.19 -8.13 15.16
N ARG A 7 36.24 -6.85 14.80
CA ARG A 7 36.22 -5.74 15.77
C ARG A 7 34.93 -5.69 16.54
N PHE A 8 33.80 -5.87 15.83
CA PHE A 8 32.48 -5.85 16.47
C PHE A 8 32.26 -7.05 17.41
N VAL A 9 32.69 -8.25 17.02
CA VAL A 9 32.63 -9.44 17.87
C VAL A 9 33.44 -9.27 19.17
N ILE A 10 34.58 -8.60 19.13
CA ILE A 10 35.34 -8.26 20.35
C ILE A 10 34.48 -7.36 21.26
N GLN A 11 33.86 -6.30 20.73
CA GLN A 11 33.00 -5.41 21.52
C GLN A 11 31.81 -6.16 22.14
N VAL A 12 31.17 -7.09 21.38
CA VAL A 12 30.10 -7.91 21.93
C VAL A 12 30.57 -8.79 23.08
N ARG A 13 31.75 -9.43 22.97
CA ARG A 13 32.34 -10.24 24.03
C ARG A 13 32.72 -9.44 25.27
N GLU A 14 33.20 -8.23 25.09
CA GLU A 14 33.49 -7.30 26.19
C GLU A 14 32.23 -6.85 26.90
N THR A 15 31.13 -6.60 26.15
CA THR A 15 29.85 -6.18 26.70
C THR A 15 29.09 -7.31 27.38
N TYR A 16 29.23 -8.53 26.84
CA TYR A 16 28.53 -9.73 27.32
C TYR A 16 29.49 -10.90 27.54
N PRO A 17 30.34 -10.85 28.56
CA PRO A 17 31.36 -11.87 28.81
C PRO A 17 30.76 -13.28 28.95
N GLY A 18 31.31 -14.24 28.22
CA GLY A 18 30.85 -15.63 28.22
C GLY A 18 29.56 -15.95 27.50
N ASN A 19 28.90 -14.95 26.86
CA ASN A 19 27.64 -15.15 26.13
C ASN A 19 27.88 -15.36 24.64
N GLU A 20 28.34 -16.54 24.26
CA GLU A 20 28.59 -16.87 22.84
C GLU A 20 27.31 -16.93 21.99
N GLU A 21 26.13 -17.11 22.59
CA GLU A 21 24.86 -17.05 21.89
C GLU A 21 24.63 -15.64 21.33
N LYS A 22 24.84 -14.59 22.12
CA LYS A 22 24.74 -13.21 21.65
C LYS A 22 25.79 -12.90 20.58
N VAL A 23 27.02 -13.40 20.74
CA VAL A 23 28.05 -13.27 19.71
C VAL A 23 27.55 -13.86 18.38
N ARG A 24 27.05 -15.09 18.39
CA ARG A 24 26.52 -15.75 17.18
C ARG A 24 25.35 -15.00 16.59
N LYS A 25 24.45 -14.46 17.41
CA LYS A 25 23.25 -13.74 16.96
C LYS A 25 23.61 -12.38 16.34
N MET A 26 24.60 -11.67 16.87
CA MET A 26 24.93 -10.32 16.47
C MET A 26 26.05 -10.24 15.41
N ALA A 27 26.87 -11.26 15.25
CA ALA A 27 27.97 -11.29 14.27
C ALA A 27 27.48 -11.00 12.84
N ILE A 28 28.28 -10.30 12.04
CA ILE A 28 28.03 -10.05 10.63
C ILE A 28 28.25 -11.31 9.81
N LEU A 29 29.31 -12.05 10.12
CA LEU A 29 29.67 -13.28 9.42
C LEU A 29 29.24 -14.50 10.19
N MET A 30 28.43 -15.35 9.57
CA MET A 30 27.98 -16.60 10.17
C MET A 30 27.74 -17.65 9.08
N ASP A 31 28.25 -18.86 9.33
CA ASP A 31 28.06 -20.01 8.44
C ASP A 31 28.41 -19.72 6.96
N GLY A 32 29.50 -18.97 6.73
CA GLY A 32 29.96 -18.58 5.40
C GLY A 32 29.13 -17.48 4.73
N GLN A 33 28.14 -16.90 5.41
CA GLN A 33 27.24 -15.87 4.89
C GLN A 33 27.45 -14.52 5.58
N VAL A 34 27.16 -13.44 4.85
CA VAL A 34 27.08 -12.09 5.38
C VAL A 34 25.65 -11.78 5.78
N ARG A 35 25.44 -11.50 7.06
CA ARG A 35 24.14 -11.02 7.57
C ARG A 35 24.02 -9.53 7.28
N MET A 36 23.35 -9.21 6.18
CA MET A 36 23.25 -7.84 5.66
C MET A 36 22.63 -6.86 6.67
N ALA A 37 21.60 -7.27 7.40
CA ALA A 37 20.96 -6.45 8.42
C ALA A 37 21.94 -6.12 9.57
N ASN A 38 22.66 -7.10 10.10
CA ASN A 38 23.67 -6.92 11.16
C ASN A 38 24.77 -5.96 10.68
N MET A 39 25.26 -6.17 9.47
CA MET A 39 26.28 -5.29 8.87
C MET A 39 25.76 -3.84 8.76
N ALA A 40 24.54 -3.64 8.30
CA ALA A 40 23.93 -2.31 8.18
C ALA A 40 23.76 -1.61 9.53
N ILE A 41 23.35 -2.33 10.58
CA ILE A 41 23.21 -1.80 11.94
C ILE A 41 24.56 -1.34 12.49
N ILE A 42 25.61 -2.14 12.26
CA ILE A 42 26.94 -1.85 12.78
C ILE A 42 27.57 -0.67 12.04
N ALA A 43 27.52 -0.69 10.71
CA ALA A 43 28.13 0.33 9.86
C ALA A 43 27.37 1.65 9.84
N GLY A 44 26.06 1.62 10.01
CA GLY A 44 25.20 2.81 10.03
C GLY A 44 25.33 3.59 11.36
N PHE A 45 25.21 4.90 11.29
CA PHE A 45 25.13 5.76 12.49
C PHE A 45 23.71 5.89 13.03
N SER A 46 22.70 5.49 12.26
CA SER A 46 21.29 5.57 12.64
C SER A 46 20.52 4.34 12.14
N VAL A 47 19.72 3.77 13.02
CA VAL A 47 18.82 2.64 12.76
C VAL A 47 17.40 3.11 13.07
N ASN A 48 16.54 3.18 12.05
CA ASN A 48 15.19 3.67 12.28
C ASN A 48 14.12 2.64 11.92
N GLY A 49 13.08 2.60 12.76
CA GLY A 49 11.80 2.07 12.36
C GLY A 49 11.04 3.08 11.49
N VAL A 50 10.04 2.62 10.76
CA VAL A 50 9.26 3.42 9.82
C VAL A 50 7.83 3.74 10.32
N ALA A 51 7.52 3.34 11.54
CA ALA A 51 6.35 3.71 12.34
C ALA A 51 6.65 3.45 13.82
N LYS A 52 5.99 4.16 14.74
CA LYS A 52 6.23 4.07 16.18
C LYS A 52 6.17 2.63 16.68
N LEU A 53 5.08 1.92 16.40
CA LEU A 53 4.90 0.52 16.81
C LEU A 53 6.03 -0.38 16.26
N HIS A 54 6.42 -0.22 15.02
CA HIS A 54 7.49 -0.99 14.42
C HIS A 54 8.85 -0.69 15.03
N THR A 55 9.12 0.56 15.34
CA THR A 55 10.34 0.97 16.06
C THR A 55 10.40 0.28 17.43
N GLU A 56 9.29 0.26 18.17
CA GLU A 56 9.21 -0.44 19.46
C GLU A 56 9.40 -1.95 19.32
N ILE A 57 8.89 -2.57 18.26
CA ILE A 57 9.13 -4.00 17.96
C ILE A 57 10.60 -4.25 17.68
N LEU A 58 11.27 -3.40 16.89
CA LEU A 58 12.70 -3.51 16.64
C LEU A 58 13.51 -3.43 17.94
N GLU A 59 13.23 -2.43 18.77
CA GLU A 59 13.95 -2.18 20.02
C GLU A 59 13.74 -3.26 21.08
N LYS A 60 12.50 -3.75 21.21
CA LYS A 60 12.10 -4.65 22.31
C LYS A 60 12.16 -6.13 21.95
N GLN A 61 12.13 -6.48 20.66
CA GLN A 61 12.02 -7.86 20.18
C GLN A 61 13.11 -8.20 19.15
N GLU A 62 12.97 -7.75 17.90
CA GLU A 62 13.77 -8.21 16.77
C GLU A 62 15.24 -7.85 16.87
N LEU A 63 15.58 -6.63 17.29
CA LEU A 63 16.94 -6.10 17.39
C LEU A 63 17.32 -5.74 18.83
N LYS A 64 16.66 -6.37 19.81
CA LYS A 64 16.82 -6.08 21.24
C LYS A 64 18.28 -6.05 21.68
N ASP A 65 19.09 -7.03 21.24
CA ASP A 65 20.48 -7.13 21.65
C ASP A 65 21.32 -5.96 21.09
N PHE A 66 21.07 -5.53 19.87
CA PHE A 66 21.68 -4.33 19.29
C PHE A 66 21.20 -3.05 19.99
N TYR A 67 19.92 -2.95 20.29
CA TYR A 67 19.37 -1.80 21.02
C TYR A 67 19.98 -1.67 22.42
N GLN A 68 20.14 -2.78 23.15
CA GLN A 68 20.78 -2.78 24.47
C GLN A 68 22.23 -2.31 24.43
N MET A 69 22.93 -2.61 23.33
CA MET A 69 24.35 -2.26 23.17
C MET A 69 24.55 -0.85 22.62
N MET A 70 23.65 -0.37 21.77
CA MET A 70 23.77 0.90 21.04
C MET A 70 22.42 1.63 20.97
N PRO A 71 21.79 1.96 22.12
CA PRO A 71 20.44 2.54 22.11
C PRO A 71 20.37 3.89 21.40
N GLU A 72 21.44 4.65 21.40
CA GLU A 72 21.54 5.97 20.76
C GLU A 72 21.40 5.92 19.22
N LYS A 73 21.62 4.78 18.59
CA LYS A 73 21.42 4.61 17.15
C LYS A 73 19.95 4.51 16.76
N PHE A 74 19.09 4.04 17.69
CA PHE A 74 17.71 3.71 17.37
C PHE A 74 16.80 4.91 17.47
N ASN A 75 15.94 5.05 16.48
CA ASN A 75 14.94 6.13 16.44
C ASN A 75 13.77 5.78 15.50
N ASN A 76 12.72 6.58 15.54
CA ASN A 76 11.58 6.44 14.65
C ASN A 76 11.55 7.54 13.58
N LYS A 77 11.32 7.15 12.33
CA LYS A 77 11.01 8.04 11.21
C LYS A 77 9.76 7.51 10.52
N THR A 78 8.59 7.95 10.96
CA THR A 78 7.33 7.53 10.37
C THR A 78 7.29 7.86 8.86
N ASN A 79 6.96 6.87 8.04
CA ASN A 79 6.77 7.07 6.62
C ASN A 79 5.69 8.12 6.35
N GLY A 80 5.85 8.85 5.27
CA GLY A 80 4.90 9.84 4.79
C GLY A 80 4.87 9.90 3.27
N ILE A 81 4.03 10.78 2.77
CA ILE A 81 3.87 11.07 1.34
C ILE A 81 3.97 12.57 1.11
N THR A 82 4.21 12.97 -0.13
CA THR A 82 4.14 14.38 -0.52
C THR A 82 2.83 14.69 -1.24
N GLN A 83 2.12 15.73 -0.78
CA GLN A 83 0.91 16.26 -1.41
C GLN A 83 1.18 16.85 -2.81
N ARG A 84 2.40 17.26 -3.08
CA ARG A 84 2.76 17.78 -4.41
C ARG A 84 2.61 16.72 -5.48
N ARG A 85 3.19 15.53 -5.30
CA ARG A 85 3.04 14.44 -6.26
C ARG A 85 1.65 13.82 -6.21
N PHE A 86 1.16 13.45 -5.02
CA PHE A 86 0.00 12.57 -4.88
C PHE A 86 -1.33 13.31 -4.79
N LEU A 87 -1.33 14.64 -4.80
CA LEU A 87 -2.54 15.45 -4.95
C LEU A 87 -2.37 16.50 -6.05
N ALA A 88 -1.47 17.46 -5.89
CA ALA A 88 -1.32 18.56 -6.85
C ALA A 88 -1.03 18.07 -8.28
N HIS A 89 -0.14 17.11 -8.45
CA HIS A 89 0.20 16.52 -9.76
C HIS A 89 -0.73 15.37 -10.16
N GLY A 90 -1.03 14.46 -9.23
CA GLY A 90 -1.77 13.22 -9.53
C GLY A 90 -3.27 13.44 -9.74
N ASN A 91 -3.85 14.46 -9.10
CA ASN A 91 -5.29 14.77 -9.15
C ASN A 91 -5.53 16.27 -9.34
N PRO A 92 -5.21 16.82 -10.53
CA PRO A 92 -5.33 18.25 -10.78
C PRO A 92 -6.75 18.78 -10.56
N LEU A 93 -7.79 18.02 -10.91
CA LEU A 93 -9.17 18.44 -10.70
C LEU A 93 -9.47 18.73 -9.22
N LEU A 94 -9.03 17.84 -8.32
CA LEU A 94 -9.20 18.04 -6.88
C LEU A 94 -8.29 19.15 -6.36
N ALA A 95 -7.06 19.25 -6.86
CA ALA A 95 -6.12 20.30 -6.49
C ALA A 95 -6.62 21.68 -6.85
N ASP A 96 -7.17 21.87 -8.05
CA ASP A 96 -7.73 23.13 -8.52
C ASP A 96 -8.97 23.52 -7.70
N TRP A 97 -9.83 22.55 -7.39
CA TRP A 97 -10.99 22.75 -6.53
C TRP A 97 -10.58 23.19 -5.11
N ILE A 98 -9.62 22.49 -4.49
CA ILE A 98 -9.09 22.86 -3.16
C ILE A 98 -8.53 24.29 -3.22
N THR A 99 -7.73 24.59 -4.22
CA THR A 99 -7.10 25.90 -4.37
C THR A 99 -8.15 27.01 -4.57
N SER A 100 -9.23 26.72 -5.28
CA SER A 100 -10.35 27.69 -5.45
C SER A 100 -11.08 27.99 -4.14
N LYS A 101 -11.13 27.01 -3.20
CA LYS A 101 -11.85 27.17 -1.92
C LYS A 101 -10.98 27.75 -0.81
N ILE A 102 -9.67 27.43 -0.75
CA ILE A 102 -8.81 27.80 0.41
C ILE A 102 -7.48 28.47 0.02
N GLY A 103 -7.24 28.73 -1.28
CA GLY A 103 -5.95 29.23 -1.77
C GLY A 103 -4.91 28.11 -1.94
N ASP A 104 -3.72 28.44 -2.46
CA ASP A 104 -2.66 27.51 -2.82
C ASP A 104 -1.68 27.16 -1.68
N GLY A 105 -1.82 27.78 -0.52
CA GLY A 105 -0.90 27.60 0.61
C GLY A 105 -0.77 26.15 1.08
N TRP A 106 -1.78 25.30 0.84
CA TRP A 106 -1.75 23.87 1.18
C TRP A 106 -0.66 23.09 0.43
N ILE A 107 -0.19 23.60 -0.71
CA ILE A 107 0.86 22.93 -1.51
C ILE A 107 2.17 22.84 -0.73
N THR A 108 2.48 23.86 0.07
CA THR A 108 3.68 23.91 0.92
C THR A 108 3.39 23.58 2.38
N ASP A 109 2.17 23.82 2.86
CA ASP A 109 1.71 23.51 4.22
C ASP A 109 0.40 22.73 4.17
N LEU A 110 0.50 21.39 4.20
CA LEU A 110 -0.66 20.50 4.11
C LEU A 110 -1.68 20.68 5.24
N SER A 111 -1.28 21.25 6.39
CA SER A 111 -2.19 21.49 7.51
C SER A 111 -3.36 22.42 7.14
N GLN A 112 -3.16 23.27 6.14
CA GLN A 112 -4.17 24.20 5.62
C GLN A 112 -5.37 23.50 4.99
N ILE A 113 -5.26 22.22 4.57
CA ILE A 113 -6.40 21.43 4.09
C ILE A 113 -7.54 21.35 5.12
N SER A 114 -7.23 21.51 6.41
CA SER A 114 -8.24 21.58 7.46
C SER A 114 -9.27 22.71 7.28
N LYS A 115 -8.95 23.74 6.50
CA LYS A 115 -9.86 24.83 6.14
C LYS A 115 -11.05 24.37 5.27
N LEU A 116 -10.98 23.16 4.70
CA LEU A 116 -12.09 22.54 3.96
C LEU A 116 -13.20 22.00 4.91
N LYS A 117 -12.91 21.78 6.19
CA LYS A 117 -13.89 21.19 7.14
C LYS A 117 -15.26 21.86 7.15
N PRO A 118 -15.38 23.20 7.12
CA PRO A 118 -16.70 23.84 7.08
C PRO A 118 -17.53 23.53 5.83
N LEU A 119 -16.87 23.15 4.72
CA LEU A 119 -17.55 22.84 3.45
C LEU A 119 -18.25 21.47 3.47
N VAL A 120 -18.07 20.67 4.51
CA VAL A 120 -18.73 19.34 4.64
C VAL A 120 -20.26 19.51 4.70
N GLU A 121 -20.76 20.60 5.25
CA GLU A 121 -22.20 20.91 5.32
C GLU A 121 -22.73 21.65 4.08
N ASP A 122 -21.87 22.08 3.18
CA ASP A 122 -22.23 22.76 1.94
C ASP A 122 -22.61 21.74 0.85
N GLU A 123 -23.87 21.76 0.42
CA GLU A 123 -24.37 20.83 -0.61
C GLU A 123 -23.72 21.04 -1.97
N GLU A 124 -23.40 22.28 -2.33
CA GLU A 124 -22.74 22.57 -3.60
C GLU A 124 -21.31 22.06 -3.60
N ALA A 125 -20.57 22.28 -2.53
CA ALA A 125 -19.21 21.77 -2.36
C ALA A 125 -19.18 20.23 -2.40
N ARG A 126 -20.14 19.54 -1.75
CA ARG A 126 -20.26 18.07 -1.83
C ARG A 126 -20.54 17.60 -3.25
N ARG A 127 -21.42 18.25 -3.98
CA ARG A 127 -21.75 17.92 -5.36
C ARG A 127 -20.54 18.10 -6.29
N GLU A 128 -19.81 19.22 -6.16
CA GLU A 128 -18.58 19.49 -6.90
C GLU A 128 -17.53 18.41 -6.62
N PHE A 129 -17.33 18.05 -5.35
CA PHE A 129 -16.39 17.01 -4.93
C PHE A 129 -16.73 15.64 -5.52
N MET A 130 -18.00 15.25 -5.51
CA MET A 130 -18.48 13.99 -6.10
C MET A 130 -18.33 13.99 -7.63
N GLU A 131 -18.55 15.10 -8.29
CA GLU A 131 -18.31 15.24 -9.74
C GLU A 131 -16.83 15.07 -10.08
N ILE A 132 -15.92 15.66 -9.30
CA ILE A 132 -14.48 15.46 -9.46
C ILE A 132 -14.11 13.98 -9.33
N LYS A 133 -14.64 13.28 -8.33
CA LYS A 133 -14.44 11.84 -8.16
C LYS A 133 -14.93 11.09 -9.39
N TYR A 134 -16.12 11.41 -9.87
CA TYR A 134 -16.69 10.78 -11.07
C TYR A 134 -15.82 10.99 -12.32
N GLN A 135 -15.29 12.20 -12.55
CA GLN A 135 -14.41 12.48 -13.68
C GLN A 135 -13.09 11.70 -13.58
N ASN A 136 -12.52 11.54 -12.39
CA ASN A 136 -11.36 10.68 -12.18
C ASN A 136 -11.68 9.20 -12.47
N LYS A 137 -12.88 8.72 -12.12
CA LYS A 137 -13.33 7.36 -12.44
C LYS A 137 -13.53 7.16 -13.94
N VAL A 138 -14.07 8.15 -14.66
CA VAL A 138 -14.16 8.14 -16.14
C VAL A 138 -12.77 8.05 -16.76
N ARG A 139 -11.80 8.83 -16.25
CA ARG A 139 -10.40 8.78 -16.72
C ARG A 139 -9.79 7.38 -16.51
N LEU A 140 -10.01 6.77 -15.34
CA LEU A 140 -9.52 5.42 -15.07
C LEU A 140 -10.23 4.37 -15.92
N ALA A 141 -11.56 4.47 -16.11
CA ALA A 141 -12.32 3.57 -16.98
C ALA A 141 -11.80 3.60 -18.43
N LYS A 142 -11.48 4.78 -18.94
CA LYS A 142 -10.85 4.94 -20.26
C LYS A 142 -9.48 4.24 -20.30
N TYR A 143 -8.63 4.47 -19.29
CA TYR A 143 -7.33 3.83 -19.19
C TYR A 143 -7.45 2.29 -19.19
N ILE A 144 -8.38 1.74 -18.41
CA ILE A 144 -8.66 0.30 -18.34
C ILE A 144 -9.11 -0.22 -19.72
N LYS A 145 -9.99 0.49 -20.42
CA LYS A 145 -10.41 0.10 -21.76
C LYS A 145 -9.26 0.05 -22.76
N GLU A 146 -8.41 1.06 -22.74
CA GLU A 146 -7.27 1.18 -23.68
C GLU A 146 -6.18 0.13 -23.42
N HIS A 147 -5.92 -0.23 -22.16
CA HIS A 147 -4.81 -1.11 -21.78
C HIS A 147 -5.23 -2.55 -21.50
N ASN A 148 -6.43 -2.77 -20.99
CA ASN A 148 -6.92 -4.10 -20.62
C ASN A 148 -8.07 -4.59 -21.53
N GLY A 149 -8.64 -3.74 -22.39
CA GLY A 149 -9.76 -4.10 -23.27
C GLY A 149 -11.09 -4.27 -22.53
N ILE A 150 -11.15 -3.97 -21.23
CA ILE A 150 -12.31 -4.21 -20.37
C ILE A 150 -13.14 -2.92 -20.26
N ASP A 151 -14.45 -3.03 -20.47
CA ASP A 151 -15.40 -1.95 -20.20
C ASP A 151 -15.81 -2.00 -18.73
N VAL A 152 -15.64 -0.90 -18.02
CA VAL A 152 -16.07 -0.72 -16.63
C VAL A 152 -17.00 0.49 -16.52
N ASP A 153 -18.05 0.37 -15.70
CA ASP A 153 -18.96 1.48 -15.44
C ASP A 153 -18.35 2.42 -14.38
N PRO A 154 -18.07 3.69 -14.70
CA PRO A 154 -17.55 4.64 -13.73
C PRO A 154 -18.55 5.00 -12.61
N ARG A 155 -19.82 4.59 -12.72
CA ARG A 155 -20.78 4.72 -11.63
C ARG A 155 -20.71 3.57 -10.63
N SER A 156 -20.09 2.42 -10.99
CA SER A 156 -19.88 1.32 -10.04
C SER A 156 -18.91 1.74 -8.92
N ILE A 157 -18.97 1.10 -7.77
CA ILE A 157 -17.96 1.30 -6.72
C ILE A 157 -16.61 0.80 -7.24
N PHE A 158 -15.60 1.68 -7.27
CA PHE A 158 -14.21 1.30 -7.58
C PHE A 158 -13.49 0.89 -6.30
N ASP A 159 -13.33 -0.43 -6.13
CA ASP A 159 -12.68 -1.07 -5.01
C ASP A 159 -11.25 -1.47 -5.41
N ILE A 160 -10.25 -0.81 -4.84
CA ILE A 160 -8.89 -0.84 -5.36
C ILE A 160 -7.91 -1.43 -4.35
N GLN A 161 -7.17 -2.47 -4.78
CA GLN A 161 -6.05 -3.05 -4.05
C GLN A 161 -4.77 -2.98 -4.91
N VAL A 162 -4.00 -1.91 -4.74
CA VAL A 162 -2.76 -1.68 -5.50
C VAL A 162 -1.55 -1.60 -4.58
N LYS A 163 -0.73 -2.63 -4.65
CA LYS A 163 0.50 -2.81 -3.84
C LYS A 163 1.30 -4.00 -4.38
N ARG A 164 2.60 -4.11 -4.04
CA ARG A 164 3.37 -5.31 -4.38
C ARG A 164 2.62 -6.55 -3.91
N LEU A 165 2.66 -7.63 -4.71
CA LEU A 165 2.03 -8.87 -4.32
C LEU A 165 2.89 -9.60 -3.30
N HIS A 166 2.29 -9.89 -2.16
CA HIS A 166 2.91 -10.63 -1.08
C HIS A 166 1.83 -11.31 -0.22
N GLU A 167 2.09 -12.52 0.29
CA GLU A 167 1.11 -13.29 1.07
C GLU A 167 0.56 -12.47 2.26
N TYR A 168 1.40 -11.73 2.99
CA TYR A 168 0.94 -10.95 4.15
C TYR A 168 0.03 -9.76 3.77
N LYS A 169 0.06 -9.28 2.53
CA LYS A 169 -0.83 -8.21 2.02
C LYS A 169 -2.23 -8.73 1.67
N ARG A 170 -2.39 -10.05 1.61
CA ARG A 170 -3.65 -10.79 1.51
C ARG A 170 -4.50 -10.48 0.26
N GLN A 171 -3.87 -10.25 -0.89
CA GLN A 171 -4.60 -10.20 -2.16
C GLN A 171 -5.39 -11.48 -2.41
N LEU A 172 -4.89 -12.63 -1.96
CA LEU A 172 -5.62 -13.89 -2.02
C LEU A 172 -6.94 -13.84 -1.25
N LEU A 173 -6.98 -13.21 -0.06
CA LEU A 173 -8.23 -13.03 0.69
C LEU A 173 -9.24 -12.20 -0.10
N ASN A 174 -8.79 -11.13 -0.75
CA ASN A 174 -9.67 -10.30 -1.57
C ASN A 174 -10.24 -11.04 -2.77
N ILE A 175 -9.43 -11.80 -3.51
CA ILE A 175 -9.95 -12.57 -4.66
C ILE A 175 -10.92 -13.68 -4.22
N LEU A 176 -10.71 -14.33 -3.07
CA LEU A 176 -11.66 -15.28 -2.51
C LEU A 176 -12.97 -14.61 -2.12
N HIS A 177 -12.93 -13.39 -1.57
CA HIS A 177 -14.14 -12.60 -1.32
C HIS A 177 -14.89 -12.26 -2.61
N ILE A 178 -14.18 -11.90 -3.68
CA ILE A 178 -14.80 -11.65 -4.99
C ILE A 178 -15.48 -12.90 -5.53
N MET A 179 -14.86 -14.07 -5.43
CA MET A 179 -15.45 -15.35 -5.80
C MET A 179 -16.73 -15.64 -4.99
N TYR A 180 -16.71 -15.36 -3.69
CA TYR A 180 -17.89 -15.47 -2.84
C TYR A 180 -19.02 -14.53 -3.32
N LEU A 181 -18.73 -13.27 -3.56
CA LEU A 181 -19.73 -12.32 -4.08
C LEU A 181 -20.30 -12.75 -5.44
N TYR A 182 -19.45 -13.24 -6.33
CA TYR A 182 -19.89 -13.77 -7.62
C TYR A 182 -20.88 -14.92 -7.47
N ASN A 183 -20.59 -15.89 -6.59
CA ASN A 183 -21.48 -16.99 -6.31
C ASN A 183 -22.81 -16.51 -5.71
N GLN A 184 -22.76 -15.56 -4.75
CA GLN A 184 -23.98 -14.98 -4.16
C GLN A 184 -24.86 -14.30 -5.20
N ILE A 185 -24.29 -13.54 -6.14
CA ILE A 185 -25.05 -12.88 -7.21
C ILE A 185 -25.69 -13.93 -8.14
N LYS A 186 -25.04 -15.06 -8.38
CA LYS A 186 -25.57 -16.15 -9.21
C LYS A 186 -26.67 -16.95 -8.53
N GLU A 187 -26.49 -17.25 -7.25
CA GLU A 187 -27.44 -18.02 -6.44
C GLU A 187 -28.69 -17.19 -6.08
N HIS A 188 -28.51 -15.85 -5.97
CA HIS A 188 -29.55 -14.91 -5.60
C HIS A 188 -29.64 -13.74 -6.59
N PRO A 189 -30.09 -13.98 -7.84
CA PRO A 189 -30.13 -12.93 -8.88
C PRO A 189 -31.04 -11.75 -8.53
N GLU A 190 -32.03 -11.97 -7.67
CA GLU A 190 -32.96 -10.96 -7.14
C GLU A 190 -32.30 -10.06 -6.08
N MET A 191 -31.16 -10.44 -5.54
CA MET A 191 -30.46 -9.67 -4.51
C MET A 191 -30.11 -8.25 -4.99
N SER A 192 -30.45 -7.26 -4.16
CA SER A 192 -29.99 -5.89 -4.39
C SER A 192 -28.49 -5.82 -4.22
N PHE A 193 -27.78 -5.59 -5.30
CA PHE A 193 -26.32 -5.47 -5.32
C PHE A 193 -25.92 -4.24 -6.12
N TYR A 194 -25.25 -3.30 -5.44
CA TYR A 194 -24.74 -2.12 -6.13
C TYR A 194 -23.52 -2.50 -6.98
N PRO A 195 -23.47 -2.12 -8.27
CA PRO A 195 -22.36 -2.51 -9.15
C PRO A 195 -21.00 -2.16 -8.56
N ARG A 196 -20.07 -3.12 -8.62
CA ARG A 196 -18.72 -2.96 -8.08
C ARG A 196 -17.66 -3.44 -9.07
N THR A 197 -16.61 -2.64 -9.21
CA THR A 197 -15.43 -2.96 -10.01
C THR A 197 -14.24 -3.11 -9.08
N PHE A 198 -13.73 -4.34 -8.94
CA PHE A 198 -12.51 -4.63 -8.20
C PHE A 198 -11.30 -4.44 -9.11
N ILE A 199 -10.35 -3.61 -8.65
CA ILE A 199 -9.17 -3.25 -9.42
C ILE A 199 -7.92 -3.63 -8.64
N PHE A 200 -7.16 -4.57 -9.18
CA PHE A 200 -5.86 -4.97 -8.65
C PHE A 200 -4.74 -4.32 -9.46
N GLY A 201 -3.62 -4.07 -8.79
CA GLY A 201 -2.37 -3.71 -9.44
C GLY A 201 -1.21 -4.16 -8.56
N ALA A 202 -0.35 -5.01 -9.11
CA ALA A 202 0.74 -5.61 -8.35
C ALA A 202 1.90 -6.01 -9.25
N LYS A 203 3.08 -6.17 -8.61
CA LYS A 203 4.23 -6.87 -9.18
C LYS A 203 4.70 -7.92 -8.18
N ALA A 204 5.04 -9.12 -8.68
CA ALA A 204 5.63 -10.20 -7.91
C ALA A 204 7.13 -10.28 -8.18
N ALA A 205 7.92 -10.64 -7.17
CA ALA A 205 9.31 -11.03 -7.39
C ALA A 205 9.38 -12.26 -8.30
N ALA A 206 10.37 -12.34 -9.18
CA ALA A 206 10.48 -13.38 -10.21
C ALA A 206 10.47 -14.81 -9.63
N GLY A 207 11.12 -15.04 -8.48
CA GLY A 207 11.17 -16.32 -7.78
C GLY A 207 10.02 -16.60 -6.83
N TYR A 208 9.08 -15.67 -6.65
CA TYR A 208 7.99 -15.82 -5.68
C TYR A 208 6.79 -16.53 -6.33
N LEU A 209 6.83 -17.86 -6.36
CA LEU A 209 5.84 -18.69 -7.03
C LEU A 209 4.41 -18.41 -6.57
N ARG A 210 4.13 -18.42 -5.27
CA ARG A 210 2.78 -18.17 -4.71
C ARG A 210 2.21 -16.81 -5.09
N ALA A 211 3.06 -15.78 -5.16
CA ALA A 211 2.65 -14.46 -5.62
C ALA A 211 2.22 -14.50 -7.09
N LYS A 212 2.96 -15.19 -7.94
CA LYS A 212 2.63 -15.38 -9.37
C LYS A 212 1.37 -16.19 -9.56
N GLU A 213 1.17 -17.25 -8.78
CA GLU A 213 -0.07 -18.05 -8.76
C GLU A 213 -1.28 -17.21 -8.34
N THR A 214 -1.12 -16.32 -7.36
CA THR A 214 -2.18 -15.38 -6.96
C THR A 214 -2.55 -14.43 -8.09
N ILE A 215 -1.58 -13.88 -8.82
CA ILE A 215 -1.84 -13.04 -10.00
C ILE A 215 -2.60 -13.85 -11.06
N LYS A 216 -2.19 -15.10 -11.32
CA LYS A 216 -2.89 -15.98 -12.25
C LYS A 216 -4.33 -16.23 -11.83
N LEU A 217 -4.57 -16.51 -10.53
CA LEU A 217 -5.92 -16.71 -9.99
C LEU A 217 -6.80 -15.46 -10.20
N ILE A 218 -6.27 -14.27 -9.90
CA ILE A 218 -7.01 -13.02 -10.09
C ILE A 218 -7.43 -12.87 -11.57
N ASN A 219 -6.52 -13.11 -12.51
CA ASN A 219 -6.85 -13.00 -13.94
C ASN A 219 -7.82 -14.09 -14.39
N SER A 220 -7.67 -15.34 -13.91
CA SER A 220 -8.61 -16.43 -14.25
C SER A 220 -10.02 -16.15 -13.72
N VAL A 221 -10.15 -15.59 -12.52
CA VAL A 221 -11.44 -15.16 -11.97
C VAL A 221 -12.00 -13.99 -12.77
N ALA A 222 -11.15 -13.03 -13.16
CA ALA A 222 -11.55 -11.91 -14.01
C ALA A 222 -12.13 -12.40 -15.36
N ASP A 223 -11.49 -13.37 -15.99
CA ASP A 223 -11.98 -13.96 -17.25
C ASP A 223 -13.39 -14.58 -17.09
N VAL A 224 -13.63 -15.28 -16.00
CA VAL A 224 -14.94 -15.87 -15.72
C VAL A 224 -16.00 -14.80 -15.43
N VAL A 225 -15.71 -13.93 -14.46
CA VAL A 225 -16.66 -12.91 -13.96
C VAL A 225 -17.01 -11.89 -15.05
N ASN A 226 -16.01 -11.39 -15.77
CA ASN A 226 -16.21 -10.32 -16.75
C ASN A 226 -17.01 -10.77 -17.99
N ASN A 227 -16.97 -12.08 -18.31
CA ASN A 227 -17.66 -12.65 -19.48
C ASN A 227 -19.00 -13.30 -19.13
N ASP A 228 -19.37 -13.39 -17.85
CA ASP A 228 -20.66 -13.95 -17.42
C ASP A 228 -21.77 -12.90 -17.56
N ARG A 229 -22.60 -13.08 -18.62
CA ARG A 229 -23.74 -12.19 -18.87
C ARG A 229 -24.87 -12.34 -17.85
N SER A 230 -24.94 -13.46 -17.12
CA SER A 230 -26.01 -13.72 -16.17
C SER A 230 -26.00 -12.78 -14.96
N ILE A 231 -24.83 -12.20 -14.63
CA ILE A 231 -24.70 -11.24 -13.53
C ILE A 231 -24.93 -9.77 -13.94
N ASN A 232 -25.31 -9.51 -15.21
CA ASN A 232 -25.66 -8.19 -15.74
C ASN A 232 -24.61 -7.09 -15.46
N GLY A 233 -23.33 -7.44 -15.46
CA GLY A 233 -22.23 -6.50 -15.18
C GLY A 233 -22.19 -5.95 -13.75
N LYS A 234 -22.96 -6.54 -12.80
CA LYS A 234 -22.94 -6.14 -11.39
C LYS A 234 -21.55 -6.22 -10.76
N LEU A 235 -20.70 -7.10 -11.30
CA LEU A 235 -19.35 -7.33 -10.81
C LEU A 235 -18.34 -7.29 -11.98
N LYS A 236 -17.24 -6.57 -11.80
CA LYS A 236 -16.09 -6.57 -12.72
C LYS A 236 -14.81 -6.74 -11.93
N VAL A 237 -13.85 -7.41 -12.54
CA VAL A 237 -12.50 -7.62 -11.97
C VAL A 237 -11.46 -7.21 -13.00
N VAL A 238 -10.53 -6.35 -12.59
CA VAL A 238 -9.46 -5.83 -13.47
C VAL A 238 -8.12 -6.00 -12.78
N PHE A 239 -7.12 -6.46 -13.51
CA PHE A 239 -5.73 -6.47 -13.06
C PHE A 239 -4.92 -5.50 -13.92
N ILE A 240 -4.49 -4.38 -13.34
CA ILE A 240 -3.64 -3.39 -14.02
C ILE A 240 -2.22 -3.92 -14.10
N GLU A 241 -1.74 -4.11 -15.32
CA GLU A 241 -0.39 -4.56 -15.60
C GLU A 241 0.65 -3.49 -15.26
N ASP A 242 1.86 -3.93 -14.94
CA ASP A 242 3.02 -3.08 -14.68
C ASP A 242 2.72 -1.91 -13.72
N TYR A 243 2.09 -2.23 -12.59
CA TYR A 243 1.78 -1.24 -11.56
C TYR A 243 3.04 -0.46 -11.12
N ARG A 244 3.01 0.85 -11.30
CA ARG A 244 4.10 1.79 -11.01
C ARG A 244 3.55 3.16 -10.61
N VAL A 245 4.43 4.09 -10.23
CA VAL A 245 4.02 5.42 -9.72
C VAL A 245 3.09 6.17 -10.69
N SER A 246 3.36 6.13 -12.00
CA SER A 246 2.53 6.81 -12.99
C SER A 246 1.10 6.26 -13.12
N ASN A 247 0.93 4.94 -12.95
CA ASN A 247 -0.41 4.31 -12.90
C ASN A 247 -1.08 4.59 -11.55
N ALA A 248 -0.29 4.61 -10.47
CA ALA A 248 -0.78 4.85 -9.12
C ALA A 248 -1.53 6.18 -8.99
N GLU A 249 -1.05 7.23 -9.61
CA GLU A 249 -1.67 8.57 -9.56
C GLU A 249 -3.11 8.54 -10.08
N ILE A 250 -3.37 7.83 -11.18
CA ILE A 250 -4.73 7.69 -11.74
C ILE A 250 -5.61 6.83 -10.82
N LEU A 251 -5.05 5.76 -10.27
CA LEU A 251 -5.76 4.81 -9.41
C LEU A 251 -6.15 5.45 -8.07
N PHE A 252 -5.25 6.20 -7.43
CA PHE A 252 -5.56 6.87 -6.16
C PHE A 252 -6.65 7.92 -6.29
N ALA A 253 -6.67 8.68 -7.39
CA ALA A 253 -7.66 9.71 -7.64
C ALA A 253 -9.08 9.14 -7.88
N ALA A 254 -9.18 7.91 -8.40
CA ALA A 254 -10.42 7.29 -8.84
C ALA A 254 -11.04 6.30 -7.84
N ALA A 255 -10.38 5.98 -6.74
CA ALA A 255 -10.88 4.99 -5.81
C ALA A 255 -12.06 5.51 -4.98
N ASP A 256 -13.07 4.66 -4.80
CA ASP A 256 -14.12 4.84 -3.79
C ASP A 256 -13.73 4.08 -2.51
N VAL A 257 -13.15 2.89 -2.66
CA VAL A 257 -12.69 2.02 -1.56
C VAL A 257 -11.24 1.62 -1.81
N SER A 258 -10.44 1.65 -0.76
CA SER A 258 -9.06 1.15 -0.79
C SER A 258 -8.90 -0.04 0.16
N GLU A 259 -8.36 -1.14 -0.36
CA GLU A 259 -8.13 -2.36 0.41
C GLU A 259 -6.83 -2.30 1.20
N GLN A 260 -6.96 -2.20 2.54
CA GLN A 260 -5.85 -2.15 3.51
C GLN A 260 -5.96 -3.32 4.48
N ILE A 261 -5.80 -4.55 3.96
CA ILE A 261 -6.12 -5.80 4.65
C ILE A 261 -4.89 -6.66 4.99
N SER A 262 -3.71 -6.08 5.09
CA SER A 262 -2.49 -6.80 5.49
C SER A 262 -2.65 -7.47 6.86
N THR A 263 -1.95 -8.60 7.06
CA THR A 263 -1.90 -9.25 8.37
C THR A 263 -1.39 -8.27 9.43
N ALA A 264 -2.02 -8.27 10.60
CA ALA A 264 -1.66 -7.39 11.70
C ALA A 264 -0.16 -7.48 12.03
N SER A 265 0.46 -6.34 12.34
CA SER A 265 1.89 -6.15 12.63
C SER A 265 2.87 -6.42 11.47
N LYS A 266 2.42 -6.82 10.28
CA LYS A 266 3.31 -7.10 9.13
C LYS A 266 3.49 -5.91 8.19
N GLU A 267 2.59 -4.93 8.20
CA GLU A 267 2.71 -3.67 7.46
C GLU A 267 2.95 -2.53 8.46
N ALA A 268 4.12 -1.92 8.45
CA ALA A 268 4.52 -0.91 9.43
C ALA A 268 3.56 0.29 9.50
N SER A 269 3.47 1.06 8.42
CA SER A 269 2.50 2.13 8.25
C SER A 269 1.76 1.99 6.93
N GLY A 270 2.45 1.48 5.92
CA GLY A 270 2.06 1.64 4.53
C GLY A 270 2.07 3.11 4.10
N THR A 271 1.97 3.36 2.82
CA THR A 271 1.84 4.71 2.26
C THR A 271 0.70 4.81 1.26
N GLY A 272 0.18 3.70 0.76
CA GLY A 272 -0.98 3.64 -0.12
C GLY A 272 -2.23 4.22 0.53
N ASN A 273 -2.51 3.85 1.77
CA ASN A 273 -3.60 4.39 2.58
C ASN A 273 -3.58 5.92 2.65
N MET A 274 -2.41 6.52 2.88
CA MET A 274 -2.26 7.98 2.94
C MET A 274 -2.59 8.64 1.60
N LYS A 275 -2.19 8.01 0.47
CA LYS A 275 -2.43 8.50 -0.89
C LYS A 275 -3.91 8.43 -1.25
N PHE A 276 -4.59 7.33 -0.90
CA PHE A 276 -6.03 7.21 -1.08
C PHE A 276 -6.79 8.26 -0.26
N MET A 277 -6.49 8.38 1.04
CA MET A 277 -7.14 9.38 1.90
C MET A 277 -6.93 10.81 1.43
N LEU A 278 -5.76 11.14 0.88
CA LEU A 278 -5.46 12.47 0.35
C LEU A 278 -6.29 12.79 -0.91
N ASN A 279 -6.79 11.78 -1.60
CA ASN A 279 -7.59 11.90 -2.83
C ASN A 279 -9.09 11.72 -2.62
N GLY A 280 -9.56 11.65 -1.39
CA GLY A 280 -10.97 11.54 -1.01
C GLY A 280 -11.49 10.11 -0.99
#